data_1326f2b83a897adcaece36a6ffa9c671
#
_entry.id   1326f2b83a897adcaece36a6ffa9c671
#
_cell.length_a   1.000
_cell.length_b   1.000
_cell.length_c   1.000
_cell.angle_alpha   90.00
_cell.angle_beta   90.00
_cell.angle_gamma   90.00
#
_symmetry.space_group_name_H-M   'P 1'
#
loop_
_entity.id
_entity.type
_entity.pdbx_description
1 polymer ?
#
loop_
_entity_poly.entity_id
_entity_poly.type
_entity_poly.pdbx_seq_one_letter_code
_entity_poly.pdbx_strand_id
1 'polypeptide(L)'
;MSYGEVPTVGIGDVPHPLPDNVAVLDVREDVEWAYGHIDGAVHVPLHQLPGRLDEVPDGRVLVVCKVGGRSAQAVAYLVAGGRDAVNLGGGMLDWSEAGRPMVSDTGRDPQVV
;
A
#
# COMPACT_ATOMS: atom_id res chain seq x y z
N MET A 1 -10.11 -11.41 10.95
CA MET A 1 -9.03 -12.05 10.17
C MET A 1 -7.70 -11.60 10.72
N SER A 2 -6.79 -12.52 10.92
CA SER A 2 -5.43 -12.20 11.35
C SER A 2 -4.55 -11.84 10.15
N TYR A 3 -3.75 -10.79 10.28
CA TYR A 3 -2.75 -10.44 9.26
C TYR A 3 -1.65 -11.51 9.15
N GLY A 4 -1.49 -12.38 10.16
CA GLY A 4 -0.48 -13.44 10.15
C GLY A 4 -0.65 -14.50 9.06
N GLU A 5 -1.80 -14.51 8.36
CA GLU A 5 -2.05 -15.45 7.28
C GLU A 5 -1.51 -14.97 5.93
N VAL A 6 -1.09 -13.71 5.83
CA VAL A 6 -0.51 -13.15 4.62
C VAL A 6 0.87 -12.57 4.94
N PRO A 7 1.79 -12.53 3.96
CA PRO A 7 3.07 -11.88 4.18
C PRO A 7 2.85 -10.44 4.64
N THR A 8 3.38 -10.10 5.81
CA THR A 8 3.18 -8.79 6.42
C THR A 8 4.48 -8.31 7.06
N VAL A 9 4.78 -7.02 6.89
CA VAL A 9 5.90 -6.35 7.53
C VAL A 9 5.38 -5.13 8.27
N GLY A 10 6.05 -4.74 9.35
CA GLY A 10 5.81 -3.48 10.03
C GLY A 10 6.66 -2.37 9.45
N ILE A 11 6.33 -1.12 9.75
CA ILE A 11 7.05 0.04 9.23
C ILE A 11 8.54 0.01 9.60
N GLY A 12 8.89 -0.53 10.76
CA GLY A 12 10.29 -0.64 11.19
C GLY A 12 11.13 -1.59 10.34
N ASP A 13 10.49 -2.50 9.60
CA ASP A 13 11.15 -3.45 8.72
C ASP A 13 11.15 -3.02 7.25
N VAL A 14 10.59 -1.85 6.96
CA VAL A 14 10.55 -1.29 5.62
C VAL A 14 11.72 -0.33 5.45
N PRO A 15 12.65 -0.61 4.52
CA PRO A 15 13.78 0.29 4.29
C PRO A 15 13.35 1.70 3.90
N HIS A 16 14.17 2.68 4.26
CA HIS A 16 13.95 4.07 3.90
C HIS A 16 15.23 4.67 3.32
N PRO A 17 15.26 5.07 2.04
CA PRO A 17 14.17 4.94 1.05
C PRO A 17 13.90 3.49 0.66
N LEU A 18 12.75 3.26 0.00
CA LEU A 18 12.42 1.93 -0.53
C LEU A 18 13.44 1.49 -1.58
N PRO A 19 13.81 0.20 -1.62
CA PRO A 19 14.66 -0.31 -2.69
C PRO A 19 14.00 -0.13 -4.06
N ASP A 20 14.81 0.07 -5.11
CA ASP A 20 14.31 0.29 -6.47
C ASP A 20 13.48 -0.88 -7.01
N ASN A 21 13.70 -2.10 -6.48
CA ASN A 21 12.99 -3.29 -6.90
C ASN A 21 11.68 -3.55 -6.14
N VAL A 22 11.25 -2.60 -5.29
CA VAL A 22 9.98 -2.70 -4.56
C VAL A 22 9.06 -1.57 -5.02
N ALA A 23 7.90 -1.93 -5.56
CA ALA A 23 6.86 -0.99 -5.90
C ALA A 23 5.82 -0.91 -4.78
N VAL A 24 5.02 0.17 -4.77
CA VAL A 24 3.94 0.36 -3.81
C VAL A 24 2.59 0.32 -4.52
N LEU A 25 1.67 -0.45 -3.98
CA LEU A 25 0.27 -0.48 -4.42
C LEU A 25 -0.61 0.02 -3.28
N ASP A 26 -1.34 1.10 -3.52
CA ASP A 26 -2.27 1.68 -2.56
C ASP A 26 -3.69 1.26 -2.95
N VAL A 27 -4.38 0.56 -2.04
CA VAL A 27 -5.72 0.02 -2.31
C VAL A 27 -6.83 0.77 -1.59
N ARG A 28 -6.52 2.00 -1.14
CA ARG A 28 -7.51 2.87 -0.48
C ARG A 28 -8.46 3.49 -1.50
N GLU A 29 -9.48 4.18 -0.99
CA GLU A 29 -10.42 4.90 -1.82
C GLU A 29 -9.81 6.19 -2.40
N ASP A 30 -10.44 6.73 -3.44
CA ASP A 30 -9.93 7.91 -4.16
C ASP A 30 -9.72 9.12 -3.24
N VAL A 31 -10.64 9.35 -2.29
CA VAL A 31 -10.54 10.47 -1.37
C VAL A 31 -9.35 10.32 -0.42
N GLU A 32 -9.09 9.12 0.06
CA GLU A 32 -7.93 8.86 0.92
C GLU A 32 -6.62 9.11 0.18
N TRP A 33 -6.54 8.63 -1.05
CA TRP A 33 -5.38 8.83 -1.93
C TRP A 33 -5.12 10.31 -2.16
N ALA A 34 -6.15 11.07 -2.49
CA ALA A 34 -6.01 12.49 -2.81
C ALA A 34 -5.42 13.31 -1.66
N TYR A 35 -5.79 12.99 -0.42
CA TYR A 35 -5.30 13.72 0.76
C TYR A 35 -3.84 13.42 1.10
N GLY A 36 -3.35 12.25 0.76
CA GLY A 36 -1.95 11.92 0.97
C GLY A 36 -1.63 10.49 0.58
N HIS A 37 -0.54 10.32 -0.17
CA HIS A 37 -0.08 9.00 -0.63
C HIS A 37 1.43 8.99 -0.82
N ILE A 38 1.98 7.81 -0.98
CA ILE A 38 3.42 7.63 -1.25
C ILE A 38 3.69 8.03 -2.70
N ASP A 39 4.67 8.90 -2.92
CA ASP A 39 5.04 9.31 -4.27
C ASP A 39 5.51 8.10 -5.08
N GLY A 40 5.03 8.00 -6.32
CA GLY A 40 5.34 6.88 -7.20
C GLY A 40 4.49 5.62 -6.97
N ALA A 41 3.62 5.60 -5.98
CA ALA A 41 2.72 4.47 -5.76
C ALA A 41 1.69 4.36 -6.89
N VAL A 42 1.29 3.11 -7.17
CA VAL A 42 0.17 2.84 -8.06
C VAL A 42 -1.10 2.77 -7.21
N HIS A 43 -2.17 3.43 -7.66
CA HIS A 43 -3.44 3.45 -6.94
C HIS A 43 -4.48 2.59 -7.66
N VAL A 44 -4.91 1.55 -6.99
CA VAL A 44 -6.03 0.70 -7.43
C VAL A 44 -6.89 0.38 -6.22
N PRO A 45 -8.05 1.02 -6.04
CA PRO A 45 -8.93 0.71 -4.91
C PRO A 45 -9.25 -0.78 -4.84
N LEU A 46 -9.37 -1.30 -3.62
CA LEU A 46 -9.52 -2.75 -3.38
C LEU A 46 -10.64 -3.36 -4.23
N HIS A 47 -11.81 -2.70 -4.29
CA HIS A 47 -12.96 -3.23 -5.02
C HIS A 47 -12.76 -3.26 -6.55
N GLN A 48 -11.78 -2.51 -7.07
CA GLN A 48 -11.46 -2.48 -8.50
C GLN A 48 -10.31 -3.42 -8.86
N LEU A 49 -9.63 -3.98 -7.87
CA LEU A 49 -8.41 -4.76 -8.09
C LEU A 49 -8.62 -5.94 -9.06
N PRO A 50 -9.69 -6.74 -8.96
CA PRO A 50 -9.88 -7.85 -9.89
C PRO A 50 -9.94 -7.44 -11.36
N GLY A 51 -10.49 -6.26 -11.65
CA GLY A 51 -10.61 -5.75 -13.02
C GLY A 51 -9.40 -4.95 -13.49
N ARG A 52 -8.42 -4.74 -12.63
CA ARG A 52 -7.26 -3.88 -12.92
C ARG A 52 -5.93 -4.53 -12.57
N LEU A 53 -5.86 -5.85 -12.61
CA LEU A 53 -4.65 -6.61 -12.28
C LEU A 53 -3.47 -6.26 -13.18
N ASP A 54 -3.73 -5.85 -14.40
CA ASP A 54 -2.71 -5.43 -15.36
C ASP A 54 -1.99 -4.12 -14.93
N GLU A 55 -2.57 -3.37 -14.01
CA GLU A 55 -1.95 -2.16 -13.47
C GLU A 55 -1.05 -2.43 -12.26
N VAL A 56 -1.12 -3.63 -11.68
CA VAL A 56 -0.27 -4.00 -10.54
C VAL A 56 1.16 -4.18 -11.02
N PRO A 57 2.13 -3.48 -10.41
CA PRO A 57 3.54 -3.60 -10.82
C PRO A 57 4.05 -5.04 -10.71
N ASP A 58 4.96 -5.40 -11.64
CA ASP A 58 5.67 -6.66 -11.57
C ASP A 58 6.70 -6.65 -10.44
N GLY A 59 7.14 -7.85 -10.03
CA GLY A 59 8.11 -8.01 -8.97
C GLY A 59 7.50 -7.84 -7.59
N ARG A 60 8.31 -7.43 -6.62
CA ARG A 60 7.85 -7.28 -5.24
C ARG A 60 7.02 -6.01 -5.08
N VAL A 61 5.85 -6.18 -4.48
CA VAL A 61 4.89 -5.08 -4.26
C VAL A 61 4.56 -4.97 -2.77
N LEU A 62 4.79 -3.79 -2.21
CA LEU A 62 4.33 -3.44 -0.87
C LEU A 62 2.93 -2.85 -1.00
N VAL A 63 1.94 -3.51 -0.40
CA VAL A 63 0.54 -3.12 -0.50
C VAL A 63 0.13 -2.38 0.76
N VAL A 64 -0.48 -1.20 0.59
CA VAL A 64 -0.85 -0.34 1.70
C VAL A 64 -2.34 0.01 1.66
N CYS A 65 -2.93 0.14 2.85
CA CYS A 65 -4.19 0.83 3.07
C CYS A 65 -4.05 1.75 4.28
N LYS A 66 -5.13 2.14 4.95
CA LYS A 66 -5.01 3.04 6.10
C LYS A 66 -4.35 2.37 7.29
N VAL A 67 -4.81 1.16 7.68
CA VAL A 67 -4.36 0.46 8.89
C VAL A 67 -3.94 -0.99 8.66
N GLY A 68 -4.01 -1.51 7.44
CA GLY A 68 -3.53 -2.84 7.09
C GLY A 68 -4.58 -3.89 6.79
N GLY A 69 -5.87 -3.65 7.01
CA GLY A 69 -6.93 -4.66 6.81
C GLY A 69 -7.29 -4.87 5.35
N ARG A 70 -7.58 -3.81 4.62
CA ARG A 70 -7.89 -3.89 3.18
C ARG A 70 -6.68 -4.37 2.40
N SER A 71 -5.49 -3.90 2.74
CA SER A 71 -4.26 -4.33 2.08
C SER A 71 -3.95 -5.80 2.34
N ALA A 72 -4.28 -6.33 3.53
CA ALA A 72 -4.15 -7.77 3.80
C ALA A 72 -5.04 -8.60 2.88
N GLN A 73 -6.28 -8.15 2.63
CA GLN A 73 -7.17 -8.79 1.67
C GLN A 73 -6.60 -8.76 0.25
N ALA A 74 -6.06 -7.60 -0.16
CA ALA A 74 -5.44 -7.46 -1.46
C ALA A 74 -4.24 -8.40 -1.62
N VAL A 75 -3.39 -8.49 -0.59
CA VAL A 75 -2.22 -9.38 -0.61
C VAL A 75 -2.65 -10.84 -0.74
N ALA A 76 -3.66 -11.27 0.02
CA ALA A 76 -4.16 -12.64 -0.09
C ALA A 76 -4.61 -12.96 -1.52
N TYR A 77 -5.30 -12.04 -2.15
CA TYR A 77 -5.76 -12.18 -3.53
C TYR A 77 -4.59 -12.25 -4.51
N LEU A 78 -3.62 -11.35 -4.36
CA LEU A 78 -2.45 -11.27 -5.26
C LEU A 78 -1.54 -12.49 -5.11
N VAL A 79 -1.29 -12.94 -3.89
CA VAL A 79 -0.46 -14.12 -3.61
C VAL A 79 -1.12 -15.38 -4.17
N ALA A 80 -2.44 -15.52 -4.02
CA ALA A 80 -3.18 -16.64 -4.63
C ALA A 80 -3.05 -16.65 -6.15
N GLY A 81 -2.86 -15.49 -6.77
CA GLY A 81 -2.62 -15.34 -8.21
C GLY A 81 -1.13 -15.44 -8.61
N GLY A 82 -0.24 -15.81 -7.69
CA GLY A 82 1.19 -16.00 -7.99
C GLY A 82 2.02 -14.72 -7.89
N ARG A 83 1.47 -13.61 -7.37
CA ARG A 83 2.21 -12.35 -7.22
C ARG A 83 3.04 -12.33 -5.95
N ASP A 84 4.16 -11.60 -5.97
CA ASP A 84 5.03 -11.37 -4.82
C ASP A 84 4.58 -10.09 -4.11
N ALA A 85 3.58 -10.22 -3.24
CA ALA A 85 2.97 -9.11 -2.53
C ALA A 85 3.16 -9.25 -1.02
N VAL A 86 3.37 -8.10 -0.36
CA VAL A 86 3.58 -8.02 1.09
C VAL A 86 2.70 -6.90 1.64
N ASN A 87 2.01 -7.18 2.75
CA ASN A 87 1.17 -6.20 3.43
C ASN A 87 2.00 -5.31 4.34
N LEU A 88 1.77 -4.00 4.30
CA LEU A 88 2.27 -3.10 5.34
C LEU A 88 1.28 -3.12 6.52
N GLY A 89 1.61 -3.84 7.58
CA GLY A 89 0.84 -3.82 8.83
C GLY A 89 0.91 -2.42 9.43
N GLY A 90 -0.23 -1.89 9.89
CA GLY A 90 -0.32 -0.51 10.35
C GLY A 90 -0.53 0.51 9.25
N GLY A 91 -0.30 0.16 8.01
CA GLY A 91 -0.64 0.95 6.83
C GLY A 91 -0.09 2.37 6.81
N MET A 92 -0.83 3.25 6.15
CA MET A 92 -0.44 4.65 5.97
C MET A 92 -0.41 5.43 7.27
N LEU A 93 -1.16 5.02 8.31
CA LEU A 93 -1.04 5.66 9.62
C LEU A 93 0.37 5.50 10.18
N ASP A 94 0.92 4.28 10.16
CA ASP A 94 2.27 4.02 10.65
C ASP A 94 3.32 4.68 9.75
N TRP A 95 3.11 4.69 8.44
CA TRP A 95 3.98 5.39 7.49
C TRP A 95 4.10 6.86 7.84
N SER A 96 2.97 7.53 8.05
CA SER A 96 2.91 8.95 8.40
C SER A 96 3.52 9.24 9.77
N GLU A 97 3.22 8.41 10.77
CA GLU A 97 3.75 8.56 12.13
C GLU A 97 5.27 8.38 12.18
N ALA A 98 5.82 7.55 11.28
CA ALA A 98 7.26 7.39 11.15
C ALA A 98 7.93 8.55 10.40
N GLY A 99 7.17 9.54 9.97
CA GLY A 99 7.67 10.71 9.26
C GLY A 99 8.15 10.42 7.84
N ARG A 100 7.67 9.34 7.23
CA ARG A 100 8.08 8.96 5.88
C ARG A 100 7.42 9.83 4.83
N PRO A 101 8.10 10.07 3.68
CA PRO A 101 7.61 11.03 2.68
C PRO A 101 6.25 10.67 2.09
N MET A 102 5.43 11.68 1.89
CA MET A 102 4.14 11.60 1.22
C MET A 102 3.93 12.83 0.36
N VAL A 103 3.04 12.70 -0.63
CA VAL A 103 2.57 13.81 -1.46
C VAL A 103 1.04 13.86 -1.41
N SER A 104 0.45 14.97 -1.81
CA SER A 104 -1.01 15.09 -1.90
C SER A 104 -1.42 15.72 -3.22
N ASP A 105 -2.67 15.48 -3.60
CA ASP A 105 -3.28 16.09 -4.79
C ASP A 105 -4.09 17.34 -4.45
N THR A 106 -4.12 17.72 -3.17
CA THR A 106 -4.97 18.84 -2.70
C THR A 106 -4.30 20.20 -2.77
N GLY A 107 -2.99 20.25 -3.02
CA GLY A 107 -2.20 21.48 -2.91
C GLY A 107 -1.87 21.86 -1.46
N ARG A 108 -2.22 21.01 -0.50
CA ARG A 108 -1.92 21.16 0.93
C ARG A 108 -0.94 20.07 1.36
N ASP A 109 -0.42 20.19 2.58
CA ASP A 109 0.44 19.15 3.14
C ASP A 109 -0.30 17.81 3.17
N PRO A 110 0.40 16.71 2.83
CA PRO A 110 -0.23 15.40 2.82
C PRO A 110 -0.65 14.97 4.23
N GLN A 111 -1.78 14.28 4.30
CA GLN A 111 -2.28 13.73 5.55
C GLN A 111 -3.02 12.42 5.29
N VAL A 112 -3.13 11.58 6.31
CA VAL A 112 -3.89 10.35 6.27
C VAL A 112 -5.27 10.61 6.88
N VAL A 113 -6.31 10.48 6.08
CA VAL A 113 -7.69 10.71 6.52
C VAL A 113 -8.41 9.40 6.82
#